data_404d5f0ae422775b58be4aaa4e45c694
#
_entry.id   404d5f0ae422775b58be4aaa4e45c694
#
_cell.length_a   1.000
_cell.length_b   1.000
_cell.length_c   1.000
_cell.angle_alpha   90.00
_cell.angle_beta   90.00
_cell.angle_gamma   90.00
#
_symmetry.space_group_name_H-M   'P 1'
#
loop_
_entity.id
_entity.type
_entity.pdbx_description
1 polymer ?
#
loop_
_entity_poly.entity_id
_entity_poly.type
_entity_poly.pdbx_seq_one_letter_code
_entity_poly.pdbx_strand_id
1 'polypeptide(L)'
;MIKANVEVSGKLWHKKIKSPKKYFYKKLKKISKFFPLLKGKNLTFTILLTNSLNIKKLNKKFRNRNKPTDVLSFPEFSPNSFKLIKKKNIYIGDIATCYEIINIRSNKNNFLLEFDKAWVHGLLHLVGYNHIKNRDYFKMNKIEEKILNLITK
;
A
#
# COMPACT_ATOMS: atom_id res chain seq x y z
N MET A 1 6.16 -5.68 13.99
CA MET A 1 6.52 -6.23 12.66
C MET A 1 5.37 -6.03 11.69
N ILE A 2 5.66 -5.72 10.40
CA ILE A 2 4.62 -5.64 9.35
C ILE A 2 4.83 -6.81 8.38
N LYS A 3 3.73 -7.48 8.01
CA LYS A 3 3.70 -8.57 7.03
C LYS A 3 2.61 -8.32 5.97
N ALA A 4 2.85 -8.78 4.75
CA ALA A 4 1.88 -8.73 3.67
C ALA A 4 1.51 -10.15 3.21
N ASN A 5 0.22 -10.41 3.07
CA ASN A 5 -0.30 -11.51 2.27
C ASN A 5 -0.35 -11.01 0.82
N VAL A 6 0.44 -11.60 -0.07
CA VAL A 6 0.55 -11.14 -1.45
C VAL A 6 -0.21 -12.06 -2.37
N GLU A 7 -1.19 -11.50 -3.08
CA GLU A 7 -1.98 -12.17 -4.11
C GLU A 7 -1.69 -11.53 -5.46
N VAL A 8 -1.50 -12.34 -6.49
CA VAL A 8 -1.19 -11.89 -7.85
C VAL A 8 -2.27 -12.39 -8.81
N SER A 9 -2.94 -11.45 -9.47
CA SER A 9 -3.89 -11.71 -10.54
C SER A 9 -3.34 -11.18 -11.86
N GLY A 10 -2.80 -12.10 -12.66
CA GLY A 10 -2.25 -11.81 -13.98
C GLY A 10 -0.73 -11.99 -14.09
N LYS A 11 -0.31 -12.40 -15.29
CA LYS A 11 1.10 -12.78 -15.59
C LYS A 11 2.04 -11.56 -15.71
N LEU A 12 1.51 -10.36 -15.99
CA LEU A 12 2.31 -9.17 -16.27
C LEU A 12 3.16 -8.73 -15.07
N TRP A 13 2.65 -8.92 -13.86
CA TRP A 13 3.36 -8.58 -12.63
C TRP A 13 4.70 -9.33 -12.50
N HIS A 14 4.73 -10.61 -12.87
CA HIS A 14 5.95 -11.41 -12.80
C HIS A 14 7.04 -10.96 -13.76
N LYS A 15 6.70 -10.24 -14.85
CA LYS A 15 7.67 -9.60 -15.74
C LYS A 15 8.46 -8.48 -15.04
N LYS A 16 7.84 -7.81 -14.07
CA LYS A 16 8.46 -6.70 -13.31
C LYS A 16 8.97 -7.14 -11.94
N ILE A 17 8.30 -8.08 -11.30
CA ILE A 17 8.62 -8.57 -9.95
C ILE A 17 8.61 -10.10 -9.96
N LYS A 18 9.78 -10.72 -10.10
CA LYS A 18 9.92 -12.18 -10.19
C LYS A 18 9.35 -12.91 -8.96
N SER A 19 9.54 -12.36 -7.78
CA SER A 19 9.05 -12.93 -6.51
C SER A 19 8.39 -11.86 -5.64
N PRO A 20 7.07 -11.61 -5.82
CA PRO A 20 6.35 -10.58 -5.08
C PRO A 20 6.41 -10.77 -3.55
N LYS A 21 6.27 -12.00 -3.05
CA LYS A 21 6.38 -12.26 -1.60
C LYS A 21 7.74 -11.85 -1.03
N LYS A 22 8.84 -12.20 -1.72
CA LYS A 22 10.21 -11.82 -1.29
C LYS A 22 10.44 -10.31 -1.40
N TYR A 23 9.85 -9.66 -2.42
CA TYR A 23 9.90 -8.22 -2.61
C TYR A 23 9.30 -7.48 -1.40
N PHE A 24 8.08 -7.82 -1.02
CA PHE A 24 7.41 -7.22 0.14
C PHE A 24 8.12 -7.56 1.45
N TYR A 25 8.53 -8.80 1.65
CA TYR A 25 9.26 -9.21 2.85
C TYR A 25 10.49 -8.32 3.11
N LYS A 26 11.34 -8.12 2.08
CA LYS A 26 12.54 -7.29 2.21
C LYS A 26 12.22 -5.84 2.56
N LYS A 27 11.24 -5.24 1.87
CA LYS A 27 10.88 -3.83 2.07
C LYS A 27 10.16 -3.61 3.41
N LEU A 28 9.21 -4.46 3.76
CA LEU A 28 8.49 -4.37 5.02
C LEU A 28 9.38 -4.58 6.25
N LYS A 29 10.42 -5.41 6.14
CA LYS A 29 11.44 -5.54 7.19
C LYS A 29 12.15 -4.22 7.49
N LYS A 30 12.45 -3.43 6.46
CA LYS A 30 13.03 -2.08 6.62
C LYS A 30 12.02 -1.13 7.27
N ILE A 31 10.78 -1.11 6.79
CA ILE A 31 9.71 -0.24 7.28
C ILE A 31 9.37 -0.55 8.74
N SER A 32 9.36 -1.83 9.13
CA SER A 32 9.03 -2.25 10.51
C SER A 32 9.94 -1.62 11.57
N LYS A 33 11.18 -1.30 11.21
CA LYS A 33 12.12 -0.62 12.12
C LYS A 33 11.83 0.88 12.25
N PHE A 34 11.16 1.46 11.26
CA PHE A 34 10.94 2.91 11.15
C PHE A 34 9.71 3.40 11.90
N PHE A 35 8.66 2.55 12.05
CA PHE A 35 7.41 2.98 12.67
C PHE A 35 7.41 2.83 14.20
N PRO A 36 7.54 3.94 14.97
CA PRO A 36 7.43 3.90 16.44
C PRO A 36 6.06 3.44 16.92
N LEU A 37 4.99 3.71 16.13
CA LEU A 37 3.61 3.29 16.40
C LEU A 37 3.44 1.77 16.44
N LEU A 38 4.44 1.02 15.94
CA LEU A 38 4.43 -0.44 15.89
C LEU A 38 5.13 -1.10 17.07
N LYS A 39 5.58 -0.34 18.09
CA LYS A 39 6.21 -0.91 19.26
C LYS A 39 5.33 -2.01 19.85
N GLY A 40 5.81 -3.25 19.73
CA GLY A 40 5.12 -4.44 20.28
C GLY A 40 3.92 -4.95 19.46
N LYS A 41 3.59 -4.35 18.30
CA LYS A 41 2.47 -4.80 17.46
C LYS A 41 2.96 -5.54 16.20
N ASN A 42 2.21 -6.57 15.82
CA ASN A 42 2.36 -7.28 14.55
C ASN A 42 1.19 -6.90 13.64
N LEU A 43 1.48 -6.19 12.56
CA LEU A 43 0.48 -5.79 11.58
C LEU A 43 0.51 -6.73 10.38
N THR A 44 -0.65 -7.11 9.90
CA THR A 44 -0.80 -7.89 8.67
C THR A 44 -1.80 -7.20 7.75
N PHE A 45 -1.53 -7.15 6.47
CA PHE A 45 -2.45 -6.68 5.44
C PHE A 45 -2.39 -7.59 4.21
N THR A 46 -3.39 -7.51 3.36
CA THR A 46 -3.37 -8.17 2.05
C THR A 46 -3.09 -7.17 0.96
N ILE A 47 -2.25 -7.52 0.00
CA ILE A 47 -2.04 -6.74 -1.22
C ILE A 47 -2.34 -7.58 -2.44
N LEU A 48 -3.30 -7.11 -3.25
CA LEU A 48 -3.68 -7.68 -4.53
C LEU A 48 -2.97 -6.92 -5.65
N LEU A 49 -2.12 -7.62 -6.37
CA LEU A 49 -1.49 -7.14 -7.60
C LEU A 49 -2.38 -7.54 -8.78
N THR A 50 -3.11 -6.58 -9.35
CA THR A 50 -4.17 -6.87 -10.32
C THR A 50 -4.08 -6.00 -11.59
N ASN A 51 -5.14 -5.99 -12.38
CA ASN A 51 -5.26 -5.32 -13.68
C ASN A 51 -6.37 -4.26 -13.68
N SER A 52 -6.45 -3.49 -14.78
CA SER A 52 -7.43 -2.41 -14.94
C SER A 52 -8.87 -2.87 -14.84
N LEU A 53 -9.21 -4.04 -15.37
CA LEU A 53 -10.58 -4.56 -15.34
C LEU A 53 -11.04 -4.85 -13.91
N ASN A 54 -10.20 -5.53 -13.14
CA ASN A 54 -10.52 -5.90 -11.76
C ASN A 54 -10.57 -4.68 -10.85
N ILE A 55 -9.58 -3.79 -10.92
CA ILE A 55 -9.55 -2.61 -10.05
C ILE A 55 -10.68 -1.62 -10.39
N LYS A 56 -11.09 -1.53 -11.65
CA LYS A 56 -12.28 -0.76 -12.06
C LYS A 56 -13.55 -1.29 -11.40
N LYS A 57 -13.73 -2.63 -11.34
CA LYS A 57 -14.85 -3.26 -10.64
C LYS A 57 -14.85 -2.93 -9.15
N LEU A 58 -13.68 -3.02 -8.49
CA LEU A 58 -13.53 -2.66 -7.08
C LEU A 58 -13.82 -1.16 -6.83
N ASN A 59 -13.31 -0.30 -7.70
CA ASN A 59 -13.52 1.15 -7.60
C ASN A 59 -15.00 1.52 -7.77
N LYS A 60 -15.70 0.88 -8.72
CA LYS A 60 -17.14 1.04 -8.89
C LYS A 60 -17.93 0.57 -7.67
N LYS A 61 -17.62 -0.63 -7.17
CA LYS A 61 -18.33 -1.25 -6.05
C LYS A 61 -18.17 -0.48 -4.74
N PHE A 62 -16.95 -0.04 -4.40
CA PHE A 62 -16.63 0.50 -3.08
C PHE A 62 -16.48 2.03 -3.03
N ARG A 63 -16.26 2.68 -4.17
CA ARG A 63 -16.05 4.13 -4.28
C ARG A 63 -17.04 4.81 -5.22
N ASN A 64 -17.96 4.04 -5.83
CA ASN A 64 -18.90 4.53 -6.84
C ASN A 64 -18.24 5.25 -8.04
N ARG A 65 -17.03 4.82 -8.41
CA ARG A 65 -16.24 5.38 -9.52
C ARG A 65 -15.99 4.31 -10.58
N ASN A 66 -16.61 4.45 -11.75
CA ASN A 66 -16.50 3.48 -12.85
C ASN A 66 -15.25 3.71 -13.72
N LYS A 67 -14.08 3.72 -13.11
CA LYS A 67 -12.79 3.89 -13.79
C LYS A 67 -11.67 3.14 -13.05
N PRO A 68 -10.59 2.71 -13.75
CA PRO A 68 -9.43 2.15 -13.10
C PRO A 68 -8.64 3.24 -12.35
N THR A 69 -7.85 2.83 -11.38
CA THR A 69 -6.91 3.68 -10.64
C THR A 69 -5.63 2.89 -10.35
N ASP A 70 -4.58 3.54 -9.93
CA ASP A 70 -3.30 2.91 -9.58
C ASP A 70 -3.39 2.07 -8.31
N VAL A 71 -4.07 2.59 -7.29
CA VAL A 71 -4.20 1.95 -5.98
C VAL A 71 -5.57 2.22 -5.37
N LEU A 72 -6.09 1.22 -4.67
CA LEU A 72 -7.21 1.32 -3.74
C LEU A 72 -6.76 0.76 -2.39
N SER A 73 -7.14 1.40 -1.31
CA SER A 73 -6.93 0.92 0.05
C SER A 73 -8.26 0.82 0.81
N PHE A 74 -8.41 -0.26 1.55
CA PHE A 74 -9.59 -0.61 2.33
C PHE A 74 -9.16 -0.84 3.78
N PRO A 75 -9.04 0.24 4.59
CA PRO A 75 -8.67 0.13 6.00
C PRO A 75 -9.71 -0.67 6.79
N GLU A 76 -9.26 -1.59 7.64
CA GLU A 76 -10.12 -2.30 8.58
C GLU A 76 -10.64 -1.37 9.70
N PHE A 77 -9.86 -0.36 10.04
CA PHE A 77 -10.16 0.59 11.11
C PHE A 77 -10.19 2.02 10.62
N SER A 78 -11.07 2.84 11.22
CA SER A 78 -10.99 4.28 11.01
C SER A 78 -9.66 4.85 11.58
N PRO A 79 -9.17 6.00 11.08
CA PRO A 79 -7.93 6.60 11.56
C PRO A 79 -7.89 6.81 13.08
N ASN A 80 -8.99 7.19 13.67
CA ASN A 80 -9.09 7.39 15.12
C ASN A 80 -9.11 6.09 15.91
N SER A 81 -9.81 5.06 15.40
CA SER A 81 -9.92 3.75 16.04
C SER A 81 -8.61 3.00 16.04
N PHE A 82 -7.78 3.12 14.99
CA PHE A 82 -6.51 2.43 14.87
C PHE A 82 -5.57 2.70 16.07
N LYS A 83 -5.53 3.93 16.56
CA LYS A 83 -4.71 4.34 17.70
C LYS A 83 -5.12 3.69 19.01
N LEU A 84 -6.37 3.28 19.13
CA LEU A 84 -6.95 2.72 20.36
C LEU A 84 -6.85 1.20 20.44
N ILE A 85 -6.35 0.53 19.40
CA ILE A 85 -6.27 -0.93 19.34
C ILE A 85 -5.18 -1.43 20.30
N LYS A 86 -5.59 -2.20 21.28
CA LYS A 86 -4.69 -2.82 22.29
C LYS A 86 -4.14 -4.19 21.87
N LYS A 87 -4.74 -4.85 20.87
CA LYS A 87 -4.30 -6.17 20.40
C LYS A 87 -2.87 -6.13 19.85
N LYS A 88 -2.13 -7.22 20.07
CA LYS A 88 -0.75 -7.39 19.57
C LYS A 88 -0.72 -7.75 18.09
N ASN A 89 -1.60 -8.64 17.64
CA ASN A 89 -1.70 -9.08 16.25
C ASN A 89 -2.93 -8.43 15.61
N ILE A 90 -2.74 -7.63 14.58
CA ILE A 90 -3.78 -6.80 13.98
C ILE A 90 -3.76 -6.98 12.47
N TYR A 91 -4.91 -7.35 11.89
CA TYR A 91 -5.15 -7.20 10.48
C TYR A 91 -5.61 -5.76 10.20
N ILE A 92 -4.94 -5.07 9.28
CA ILE A 92 -5.15 -3.63 9.09
C ILE A 92 -5.92 -3.29 7.82
N GLY A 93 -6.19 -4.27 6.96
CA GLY A 93 -7.00 -4.10 5.76
C GLY A 93 -6.33 -4.57 4.47
N ASP A 94 -6.87 -4.11 3.34
CA ASP A 94 -6.49 -4.56 2.00
C ASP A 94 -6.00 -3.40 1.14
N ILE A 95 -5.08 -3.72 0.23
CA ILE A 95 -4.60 -2.82 -0.84
C ILE A 95 -4.77 -3.55 -2.18
N ALA A 96 -5.28 -2.87 -3.19
CA ALA A 96 -5.26 -3.35 -4.56
C ALA A 96 -4.46 -2.38 -5.44
N THR A 97 -3.57 -2.90 -6.30
CA THR A 97 -2.74 -2.10 -7.21
C THR A 97 -2.92 -2.55 -8.65
N CYS A 98 -2.94 -1.60 -9.59
CA CYS A 98 -3.20 -1.83 -11.00
C CYS A 98 -1.91 -1.75 -11.82
N TYR A 99 -1.56 -2.86 -12.49
CA TYR A 99 -0.36 -2.91 -13.33
C TYR A 99 -0.36 -1.85 -14.43
N GLU A 100 -1.43 -1.75 -15.22
CA GLU A 100 -1.48 -0.90 -16.41
C GLU A 100 -1.37 0.58 -16.06
N ILE A 101 -2.06 1.02 -15.01
CA ILE A 101 -2.02 2.43 -14.59
C ILE A 101 -0.63 2.79 -14.05
N ILE A 102 -0.02 1.92 -13.25
CA ILE A 102 1.33 2.12 -12.73
C ILE A 102 2.35 2.12 -13.89
N ASN A 103 2.17 1.22 -14.87
CA ASN A 103 3.05 1.15 -16.04
C ASN A 103 2.98 2.41 -16.90
N ILE A 104 1.78 2.94 -17.12
CA ILE A 104 1.56 4.21 -17.85
C ILE A 104 2.22 5.38 -17.08
N ARG A 105 1.99 5.48 -15.77
CA ARG A 105 2.57 6.54 -14.95
C ARG A 105 4.08 6.48 -14.85
N SER A 106 4.66 5.27 -14.91
CA SER A 106 6.12 5.11 -14.91
C SER A 106 6.78 5.66 -16.16
N ASN A 107 6.09 5.67 -17.31
CA ASN A 107 6.48 6.26 -18.60
C ASN A 107 8.01 6.37 -18.80
N LYS A 108 8.71 5.31 -19.11
CA LYS A 108 10.17 5.24 -19.23
C LYS A 108 10.98 5.42 -17.92
N ASN A 109 10.33 5.80 -16.82
CA ASN A 109 10.92 5.82 -15.50
C ASN A 109 10.87 4.42 -14.87
N ASN A 110 11.37 4.32 -13.65
CA ASN A 110 11.42 3.06 -12.94
C ASN A 110 10.01 2.61 -12.50
N PHE A 111 9.47 1.55 -13.11
CA PHE A 111 8.19 0.95 -12.73
C PHE A 111 8.13 0.62 -11.23
N LEU A 112 9.22 0.07 -10.68
CA LEU A 112 9.25 -0.31 -9.26
C LEU A 112 9.14 0.90 -8.35
N LEU A 113 9.66 2.04 -8.73
CA LEU A 113 9.52 3.28 -7.96
C LEU A 113 8.06 3.77 -7.94
N GLU A 114 7.38 3.78 -9.09
CA GLU A 114 5.96 4.15 -9.16
C GLU A 114 5.07 3.14 -8.41
N PHE A 115 5.42 1.87 -8.48
CA PHE A 115 4.75 0.83 -7.71
C PHE A 115 4.96 1.03 -6.20
N ASP A 116 6.19 1.32 -5.77
CA ASP A 116 6.47 1.60 -4.36
C ASP A 116 5.68 2.81 -3.84
N LYS A 117 5.59 3.89 -4.61
CA LYS A 117 4.75 5.04 -4.27
C LYS A 117 3.28 4.64 -4.06
N ALA A 118 2.73 3.85 -4.97
CA ALA A 118 1.33 3.44 -4.90
C ALA A 118 1.03 2.60 -3.64
N TRP A 119 1.77 1.52 -3.39
CA TRP A 119 1.47 0.66 -2.26
C TRP A 119 1.87 1.26 -0.91
N VAL A 120 2.92 2.08 -0.83
CA VAL A 120 3.29 2.81 0.40
C VAL A 120 2.19 3.80 0.77
N HIS A 121 1.67 4.55 -0.21
CA HIS A 121 0.52 5.42 -0.01
C HIS A 121 -0.69 4.67 0.55
N GLY A 122 -1.03 3.53 -0.05
CA GLY A 122 -2.09 2.65 0.43
C GLY A 122 -1.85 2.14 1.86
N LEU A 123 -0.62 1.73 2.17
CA LEU A 123 -0.25 1.28 3.51
C LEU A 123 -0.42 2.38 4.56
N LEU A 124 -0.06 3.61 4.24
CA LEU A 124 -0.25 4.75 5.15
C LEU A 124 -1.74 4.97 5.49
N HIS A 125 -2.63 4.80 4.51
CA HIS A 125 -4.06 4.83 4.79
C HIS A 125 -4.51 3.70 5.73
N LEU A 126 -3.97 2.48 5.57
CA LEU A 126 -4.31 1.36 6.45
C LEU A 126 -3.89 1.59 7.90
N VAL A 127 -2.81 2.33 8.13
CA VAL A 127 -2.33 2.68 9.48
C VAL A 127 -2.88 4.02 10.00
N GLY A 128 -3.90 4.55 9.35
CA GLY A 128 -4.68 5.68 9.86
C GLY A 128 -4.25 7.06 9.40
N TYR A 129 -3.31 7.18 8.46
CA TYR A 129 -3.03 8.46 7.83
C TYR A 129 -4.10 8.81 6.79
N ASN A 130 -4.44 10.08 6.71
CA ASN A 130 -5.31 10.60 5.66
C ASN A 130 -4.80 11.95 5.15
N HIS A 131 -5.41 12.47 4.10
CA HIS A 131 -5.06 13.74 3.47
C HIS A 131 -6.27 14.66 3.26
N ILE A 132 -7.27 14.58 4.14
CA ILE A 132 -8.50 15.37 4.04
C ILE A 132 -8.22 16.85 4.34
N LYS A 133 -7.37 17.12 5.32
CA LYS A 133 -6.92 18.48 5.69
C LYS A 133 -5.50 18.72 5.19
N ASN A 134 -5.16 19.96 4.82
CA ASN A 134 -3.81 20.33 4.37
C ASN A 134 -2.70 19.90 5.35
N ARG A 135 -2.92 20.07 6.65
CA ARG A 135 -1.98 19.63 7.69
C ARG A 135 -1.72 18.12 7.66
N ASP A 136 -2.76 17.33 7.46
CA ASP A 136 -2.67 15.86 7.39
C ASP A 136 -1.99 15.42 6.09
N TYR A 137 -2.25 16.10 4.99
CA TYR A 137 -1.57 15.91 3.71
C TYR A 137 -0.04 16.07 3.86
N PHE A 138 0.42 17.16 4.44
CA PHE A 138 1.86 17.40 4.65
C PHE A 138 2.51 16.34 5.55
N LYS A 139 1.83 15.93 6.62
CA LYS A 139 2.33 14.87 7.50
C LYS A 139 2.45 13.54 6.78
N MET A 140 1.43 13.15 6.03
CA MET A 140 1.41 11.91 5.28
C MET A 140 2.50 11.91 4.20
N ASN A 141 2.62 12.99 3.43
CA ASN A 141 3.62 13.14 2.37
C ASN A 141 5.05 13.03 2.92
N LYS A 142 5.33 13.70 4.03
CA LYS A 142 6.66 13.65 4.68
C LYS A 142 7.03 12.23 5.14
N ILE A 143 6.07 11.46 5.62
CA ILE A 143 6.29 10.07 6.04
C ILE A 143 6.46 9.17 4.83
N GLU A 144 5.64 9.37 3.79
CA GLU A 144 5.73 8.65 2.51
C GLU A 144 7.12 8.80 1.90
N GLU A 145 7.64 10.03 1.79
CA GLU A 145 9.00 10.30 1.29
C GLU A 145 10.09 9.60 2.13
N LYS A 146 9.99 9.64 3.45
CA LYS A 146 10.94 8.95 4.33
C LYS A 146 10.93 7.43 4.12
N ILE A 147 9.75 6.84 3.98
CA ILE A 147 9.62 5.41 3.72
C ILE A 147 10.19 5.06 2.35
N LEU A 148 9.85 5.82 1.31
CA LEU A 148 10.37 5.60 -0.04
C LEU A 148 11.89 5.66 -0.06
N ASN A 149 12.50 6.66 0.55
CA ASN A 149 13.96 6.78 0.68
C ASN A 149 14.59 5.57 1.40
N LEU A 150 13.90 5.00 2.36
CA LEU A 150 14.37 3.84 3.12
C LEU A 150 14.33 2.55 2.30
N ILE A 151 13.30 2.35 1.49
CA ILE A 151 13.06 1.08 0.76
C ILE A 151 13.65 1.04 -0.63
N THR A 152 14.01 2.20 -1.21
CA THR A 152 14.63 2.30 -2.54
C THR A 152 16.16 2.24 -2.49
N LYS A 153 16.76 2.49 -1.34
CA LYS A 153 18.18 2.23 -1.04
C LYS A 153 18.38 0.76 -0.65
#